data_81caf814ce8548d8f1548159280784b3
#
_entry.id   81caf814ce8548d8f1548159280784b3
#
_cell.length_a   1.000
_cell.length_b   1.000
_cell.length_c   1.000
_cell.angle_alpha   90.00
_cell.angle_beta   90.00
_cell.angle_gamma   90.00
#
_symmetry.space_group_name_H-M   'P 1'
#
loop_
_entity.id
_entity.type
_entity.pdbx_description
1 polymer ?
#
loop_
_entity_poly.entity_id
_entity_poly.type
_entity_poly.pdbx_seq_one_letter_code
_entity_poly.pdbx_strand_id
1 'polypeptide(L)'
;MEYIQKETSSMEEVLSVIDRVREYGKNNIRKTILWNVIKKYEGKNHFEKNQIICLIRLAELSKEYRCKNIKEGLELCNQAQDIYNKYDLNDAFLQSLIYKTREELMNEGNFDYEQITQIRKMCNYRLLAEKQIAQKKYTPEEQIEIWKEAANQYSYIEDGEKEEECLKEAIKIAEKTWEKIEASEFWTDYSSMQHDLVTLEIDNGKLETAEQNLALLYDKTAAHILEKNVKEDTTDHYWDIDYIAFKYEDIANINETIRIYLAALYILLEKKTDSKILTDRQDGIGQLCVVLQQLLEKEYDSDVTNSIIEAKRHLQEFLEDTAYDQERVLLLLQKIAEKYQYKDFEFKHDIRQK
;
A
#
# COMPACT_ATOMS: atom_id res chain seq x y z
N MET A 1 -0.62 0.08 42.76
CA MET A 1 0.08 1.23 43.38
C MET A 1 1.34 0.82 44.12
N GLU A 2 1.36 -0.26 44.89
CA GLU A 2 2.57 -0.72 45.61
C GLU A 2 3.78 -1.02 44.70
N TYR A 3 3.56 -1.45 43.47
CA TYR A 3 4.65 -1.78 42.52
C TYR A 3 5.46 -0.55 42.07
N ILE A 4 4.81 0.62 41.97
CA ILE A 4 5.44 1.87 41.53
C ILE A 4 6.16 2.58 42.67
N GLN A 5 5.92 2.17 43.92
CA GLN A 5 6.55 2.73 45.10
C GLN A 5 7.91 2.10 45.42
N LYS A 6 8.27 0.98 44.81
CA LYS A 6 9.61 0.39 44.97
C LYS A 6 10.65 1.23 44.22
N GLU A 7 11.68 1.65 44.96
CA GLU A 7 12.78 2.48 44.44
C GLU A 7 13.59 1.85 43.30
N THR A 8 13.32 0.56 42.97
CA THR A 8 14.06 -0.27 42.02
C THR A 8 13.33 -0.54 40.71
N SER A 9 12.11 -0.01 40.53
CA SER A 9 11.39 -0.26 39.25
C SER A 9 12.03 0.51 38.10
N SER A 10 12.41 -0.20 37.05
CA SER A 10 12.87 0.45 35.83
C SER A 10 11.74 1.22 35.15
N MET A 11 12.07 2.20 34.32
CA MET A 11 11.07 2.94 33.56
C MET A 11 10.26 2.05 32.64
N GLU A 12 10.87 1.03 32.05
CA GLU A 12 10.22 0.03 31.20
C GLU A 12 9.14 -0.76 31.97
N GLU A 13 9.41 -1.13 33.23
CA GLU A 13 8.41 -1.76 34.08
C GLU A 13 7.23 -0.84 34.36
N VAL A 14 7.51 0.45 34.64
CA VAL A 14 6.46 1.44 34.87
C VAL A 14 5.59 1.65 33.62
N LEU A 15 6.18 1.78 32.45
CA LEU A 15 5.46 1.91 31.18
C LEU A 15 4.65 0.64 30.87
N SER A 16 5.21 -0.54 31.10
CA SER A 16 4.50 -1.82 30.94
C SER A 16 3.28 -1.94 31.86
N VAL A 17 3.36 -1.43 33.10
CA VAL A 17 2.19 -1.39 34.00
C VAL A 17 1.14 -0.40 33.49
N ILE A 18 1.55 0.75 33.00
CA ILE A 18 0.65 1.76 32.42
C ILE A 18 -0.11 1.20 31.22
N ASP A 19 0.57 0.51 30.30
CA ASP A 19 -0.04 -0.08 29.13
C ASP A 19 -1.02 -1.22 29.50
N ARG A 20 -0.68 -2.08 30.47
CA ARG A 20 -1.61 -3.08 31.02
C ARG A 20 -2.86 -2.46 31.67
N VAL A 21 -2.74 -1.32 32.35
CA VAL A 21 -3.89 -0.60 32.93
C VAL A 21 -4.81 -0.05 31.85
N ARG A 22 -4.32 0.17 30.61
CA ARG A 22 -5.12 0.57 29.44
C ARG A 22 -6.24 -0.42 29.13
N GLU A 23 -5.96 -1.71 29.20
CA GLU A 23 -6.90 -2.79 28.93
C GLU A 23 -8.13 -2.76 29.86
N TYR A 24 -8.00 -2.17 31.03
CA TYR A 24 -9.09 -2.05 32.02
C TYR A 24 -9.84 -0.71 31.97
N GLY A 25 -9.61 0.17 30.99
CA GLY A 25 -10.36 1.42 30.79
C GLY A 25 -10.24 2.46 31.92
N LYS A 26 -9.17 2.45 32.71
CA LYS A 26 -8.97 3.29 33.88
C LYS A 26 -8.01 4.47 33.63
N ASN A 27 -8.37 5.36 32.70
CA ASN A 27 -7.51 6.47 32.28
C ASN A 27 -7.09 7.43 33.39
N ASN A 28 -7.97 7.70 34.34
CA ASN A 28 -7.64 8.55 35.49
C ASN A 28 -6.51 7.96 36.34
N ILE A 29 -6.47 6.63 36.47
CA ILE A 29 -5.39 5.95 37.20
C ILE A 29 -4.08 6.08 36.40
N ARG A 30 -4.12 5.91 35.10
CA ARG A 30 -2.95 6.08 34.21
C ARG A 30 -2.40 7.50 34.30
N LYS A 31 -3.25 8.54 34.21
CA LYS A 31 -2.85 9.95 34.40
C LYS A 31 -2.18 10.15 35.76
N THR A 32 -2.77 9.65 36.83
CA THR A 32 -2.22 9.77 38.19
C THR A 32 -0.86 9.10 38.33
N ILE A 33 -0.70 7.90 37.76
CA ILE A 33 0.57 7.16 37.76
C ILE A 33 1.66 7.95 37.04
N LEU A 34 1.39 8.41 35.82
CA LEU A 34 2.35 9.19 35.03
C LEU A 34 2.80 10.47 35.73
N TRP A 35 1.86 11.23 36.28
CA TRP A 35 2.19 12.43 37.06
C TRP A 35 3.03 12.14 38.30
N ASN A 36 2.74 11.05 39.02
CA ASN A 36 3.54 10.65 40.17
C ASN A 36 4.97 10.23 39.76
N VAL A 37 5.12 9.57 38.62
CA VAL A 37 6.46 9.24 38.05
C VAL A 37 7.21 10.51 37.72
N ILE A 38 6.60 11.46 37.00
CA ILE A 38 7.24 12.75 36.69
C ILE A 38 7.71 13.46 37.98
N LYS A 39 6.81 13.63 38.95
CA LYS A 39 7.15 14.28 40.24
C LYS A 39 8.25 13.56 41.01
N LYS A 40 8.24 12.21 41.03
CA LYS A 40 9.24 11.40 41.77
C LYS A 40 10.65 11.55 41.21
N TYR A 41 10.77 11.73 39.91
CA TYR A 41 12.05 11.73 39.21
C TYR A 41 12.46 13.11 38.69
N GLU A 42 11.64 14.15 38.90
CA GLU A 42 11.95 15.53 38.51
C GLU A 42 13.28 15.98 39.14
N GLY A 43 14.18 16.49 38.33
CA GLY A 43 15.52 16.95 38.76
C GLY A 43 16.54 15.83 38.99
N LYS A 44 16.22 14.53 38.75
CA LYS A 44 17.20 13.46 38.81
C LYS A 44 17.97 13.38 37.46
N ASN A 45 19.28 13.17 37.54
CA ASN A 45 20.14 13.06 36.40
C ASN A 45 19.66 11.93 35.45
N HIS A 46 19.69 12.19 34.14
CA HIS A 46 19.31 11.25 33.04
C HIS A 46 17.84 10.85 33.02
N PHE A 47 16.94 11.62 33.64
CA PHE A 47 15.50 11.36 33.60
C PHE A 47 14.78 12.06 32.41
N GLU A 48 15.43 12.96 31.71
CA GLU A 48 14.85 13.86 30.71
C GLU A 48 14.10 13.09 29.61
N LYS A 49 14.71 12.03 29.05
CA LYS A 49 14.07 11.18 28.03
C LYS A 49 12.82 10.50 28.56
N ASN A 50 12.88 9.98 29.78
CA ASN A 50 11.75 9.32 30.42
C ASN A 50 10.62 10.32 30.75
N GLN A 51 10.97 11.54 31.10
CA GLN A 51 9.99 12.61 31.31
C GLN A 51 9.25 12.95 30.02
N ILE A 52 9.95 13.06 28.92
CA ILE A 52 9.34 13.24 27.58
C ILE A 52 8.37 12.10 27.28
N ILE A 53 8.77 10.84 27.47
CA ILE A 53 7.90 9.68 27.23
C ILE A 53 6.64 9.74 28.11
N CYS A 54 6.77 10.11 29.40
CA CYS A 54 5.61 10.27 30.27
C CYS A 54 4.67 11.39 29.82
N LEU A 55 5.20 12.52 29.36
CA LEU A 55 4.41 13.65 28.85
C LEU A 55 3.68 13.26 27.56
N ILE A 56 4.35 12.53 26.64
CA ILE A 56 3.74 12.00 25.42
C ILE A 56 2.59 11.06 25.78
N ARG A 57 2.80 10.12 26.71
CA ARG A 57 1.74 9.19 27.15
C ARG A 57 0.56 9.90 27.82
N LEU A 58 0.81 11.00 28.55
CA LEU A 58 -0.25 11.86 29.08
C LEU A 58 -1.02 12.58 27.97
N ALA A 59 -0.32 13.06 26.95
CA ALA A 59 -0.91 13.71 25.79
C ALA A 59 -1.78 12.74 24.99
N GLU A 60 -1.34 11.50 24.77
CA GLU A 60 -2.15 10.43 24.14
C GLU A 60 -3.44 10.15 24.90
N LEU A 61 -3.40 10.15 26.24
CA LEU A 61 -4.60 9.99 27.07
C LEU A 61 -5.60 11.13 26.92
N SER A 62 -5.17 12.29 26.47
CA SER A 62 -6.04 13.44 26.23
C SER A 62 -6.90 13.31 24.97
N LYS A 63 -6.62 12.33 24.08
CA LYS A 63 -7.44 11.98 22.92
C LYS A 63 -8.63 11.09 23.28
N GLU A 64 -8.54 10.34 24.38
CA GLU A 64 -9.53 9.33 24.69
C GLU A 64 -10.91 9.93 25.02
N TYR A 65 -11.97 9.34 24.45
CA TYR A 65 -13.35 9.86 24.44
C TYR A 65 -13.87 10.39 25.78
N ARG A 66 -13.51 9.74 26.89
CA ARG A 66 -13.99 10.14 28.26
C ARG A 66 -13.18 11.26 28.90
N CYS A 67 -12.03 11.62 28.32
CA CYS A 67 -11.10 12.62 28.86
C CYS A 67 -10.65 13.60 27.78
N LYS A 68 -11.40 13.72 26.67
CA LYS A 68 -10.99 14.48 25.50
C LYS A 68 -10.70 15.94 25.87
N ASN A 69 -9.42 16.27 25.95
CA ASN A 69 -8.93 17.62 26.21
C ASN A 69 -7.71 17.89 25.31
N ILE A 70 -7.99 18.17 24.05
CA ILE A 70 -6.96 18.41 23.03
C ILE A 70 -5.99 19.51 23.41
N LYS A 71 -6.50 20.59 24.03
CA LYS A 71 -5.65 21.70 24.47
C LYS A 71 -4.62 21.26 25.52
N GLU A 72 -5.03 20.49 26.54
CA GLU A 72 -4.11 19.90 27.53
C GLU A 72 -3.08 18.99 26.84
N GLY A 73 -3.51 18.16 25.90
CA GLY A 73 -2.61 17.28 25.14
C GLY A 73 -1.54 18.05 24.37
N LEU A 74 -1.92 19.12 23.68
CA LEU A 74 -0.97 19.96 22.95
C LEU A 74 0.00 20.73 23.89
N GLU A 75 -0.47 21.16 25.04
CA GLU A 75 0.39 21.77 26.07
C GLU A 75 1.44 20.76 26.59
N LEU A 76 1.06 19.51 26.80
CA LEU A 76 1.98 18.43 27.17
C LEU A 76 3.03 18.13 26.08
N CYS A 77 2.64 18.14 24.81
CA CYS A 77 3.58 18.04 23.70
C CYS A 77 4.56 19.24 23.67
N ASN A 78 4.10 20.46 23.97
CA ASN A 78 4.98 21.63 24.08
C ASN A 78 5.99 21.46 25.20
N GLN A 79 5.55 21.02 26.39
CA GLN A 79 6.45 20.75 27.52
C GLN A 79 7.50 19.68 27.15
N ALA A 80 7.09 18.60 26.45
CA ALA A 80 8.02 17.58 25.99
C ALA A 80 9.06 18.16 25.02
N GLN A 81 8.64 19.02 24.07
CA GLN A 81 9.54 19.71 23.15
C GLN A 81 10.48 20.67 23.83
N ASP A 82 10.02 21.41 24.87
CA ASP A 82 10.85 22.31 25.64
C ASP A 82 11.97 21.57 26.40
N ILE A 83 11.65 20.40 26.99
CA ILE A 83 12.66 19.53 27.62
C ILE A 83 13.64 19.01 26.56
N TYR A 84 13.15 18.53 25.41
CA TYR A 84 13.99 18.05 24.32
C TYR A 84 15.03 19.11 23.90
N ASN A 85 14.57 20.33 23.64
CA ASN A 85 15.41 21.46 23.25
C ASN A 85 16.36 21.92 24.35
N LYS A 86 15.86 22.01 25.59
CA LYS A 86 16.64 22.49 26.75
C LYS A 86 17.88 21.66 27.06
N TYR A 87 17.74 20.33 26.85
CA TYR A 87 18.81 19.37 27.12
C TYR A 87 19.57 18.90 25.87
N ASP A 88 19.27 19.51 24.71
CA ASP A 88 19.88 19.19 23.45
C ASP A 88 19.92 17.65 23.17
N LEU A 89 18.76 17.01 23.30
CA LEU A 89 18.64 15.55 23.33
C LEU A 89 18.77 14.95 21.95
N ASN A 90 19.69 15.12 21.17
CA ASN A 90 19.84 14.61 19.79
C ASN A 90 19.31 13.16 19.61
N ASP A 91 17.99 12.95 19.73
CA ASP A 91 17.28 11.68 19.69
C ASP A 91 16.08 11.79 18.74
N ALA A 92 16.33 11.43 17.47
CA ALA A 92 15.34 11.54 16.40
C ALA A 92 14.05 10.73 16.68
N PHE A 93 14.14 9.63 17.43
CA PHE A 93 12.97 8.83 17.79
C PHE A 93 12.05 9.59 18.76
N LEU A 94 12.61 10.16 19.83
CA LEU A 94 11.81 10.98 20.78
C LEU A 94 11.20 12.19 20.09
N GLN A 95 11.95 12.85 19.22
CA GLN A 95 11.45 13.97 18.43
C GLN A 95 10.26 13.57 17.55
N SER A 96 10.39 12.45 16.86
CA SER A 96 9.32 11.92 16.01
C SER A 96 8.08 11.52 16.82
N LEU A 97 8.25 10.97 18.03
CA LEU A 97 7.12 10.68 18.93
C LEU A 97 6.36 11.94 19.34
N ILE A 98 7.08 13.03 19.67
CA ILE A 98 6.46 14.33 20.01
C ILE A 98 5.63 14.82 18.81
N TYR A 99 6.18 14.82 17.61
CA TYR A 99 5.49 15.31 16.41
C TYR A 99 4.30 14.43 16.02
N LYS A 100 4.43 13.10 16.04
CA LYS A 100 3.32 12.18 15.80
C LYS A 100 2.16 12.42 16.77
N THR A 101 2.44 12.49 18.06
CA THR A 101 1.40 12.72 19.08
C THR A 101 0.74 14.09 18.91
N ARG A 102 1.50 15.11 18.55
CA ARG A 102 0.96 16.44 18.24
C ARG A 102 0.06 16.42 17.00
N GLU A 103 0.48 15.77 15.94
CA GLU A 103 -0.29 15.61 14.71
C GLU A 103 -1.64 14.92 14.99
N GLU A 104 -1.63 13.80 15.70
CA GLU A 104 -2.83 13.06 16.07
C GLU A 104 -3.81 13.90 16.92
N LEU A 105 -3.29 14.72 17.83
CA LEU A 105 -4.11 15.65 18.61
C LEU A 105 -4.70 16.77 17.75
N MET A 106 -3.94 17.29 16.78
CA MET A 106 -4.42 18.33 15.89
C MET A 106 -5.50 17.79 14.94
N ASN A 107 -5.36 16.57 14.42
CA ASN A 107 -6.39 15.88 13.64
C ASN A 107 -7.69 15.75 14.44
N GLU A 108 -7.61 15.31 15.71
CA GLU A 108 -8.76 15.20 16.59
C GLU A 108 -9.38 16.55 17.01
N GLY A 109 -8.60 17.61 16.98
CA GLY A 109 -9.00 18.97 17.30
C GLY A 109 -9.56 19.77 16.14
N ASN A 110 -9.66 19.20 14.95
CA ASN A 110 -10.08 19.85 13.71
C ASN A 110 -9.25 21.11 13.38
N PHE A 111 -7.93 21.01 13.50
CA PHE A 111 -7.01 22.05 13.09
C PHE A 111 -6.93 22.12 11.57
N ASP A 112 -6.39 23.24 11.06
CA ASP A 112 -6.17 23.43 9.62
C ASP A 112 -5.22 22.38 9.04
N TYR A 113 -5.56 21.86 7.86
CA TYR A 113 -4.81 20.79 7.17
C TYR A 113 -3.35 21.21 6.91
N GLU A 114 -3.10 22.47 6.56
CA GLU A 114 -1.76 22.96 6.29
C GLU A 114 -0.89 22.92 7.56
N GLN A 115 -1.46 23.30 8.72
CA GLN A 115 -0.76 23.22 10.00
C GLN A 115 -0.42 21.77 10.37
N ILE A 116 -1.35 20.86 10.15
CA ILE A 116 -1.13 19.42 10.40
C ILE A 116 -0.03 18.89 9.47
N THR A 117 -0.07 19.24 8.19
CA THR A 117 0.92 18.82 7.19
C THR A 117 2.33 19.32 7.56
N GLN A 118 2.47 20.53 8.10
CA GLN A 118 3.77 21.01 8.57
C GLN A 118 4.33 20.16 9.72
N ILE A 119 3.48 19.74 10.66
CA ILE A 119 3.90 18.85 11.76
C ILE A 119 4.26 17.47 11.23
N ARG A 120 3.49 16.92 10.27
CA ARG A 120 3.79 15.65 9.60
C ARG A 120 5.18 15.65 8.96
N LYS A 121 5.56 16.71 8.24
CA LYS A 121 6.88 16.86 7.62
C LYS A 121 8.06 16.80 8.60
N MET A 122 7.81 17.09 9.87
CA MET A 122 8.83 17.02 10.92
C MET A 122 8.94 15.63 11.56
N CYS A 123 8.02 14.71 11.27
CA CYS A 123 7.98 13.37 11.83
C CYS A 123 8.75 12.38 10.93
N ASN A 124 9.55 11.51 11.56
CA ASN A 124 10.20 10.39 10.86
C ASN A 124 9.40 9.11 11.11
N TYR A 125 8.36 8.88 10.31
CA TYR A 125 7.46 7.73 10.44
C TYR A 125 8.17 6.40 10.21
N ARG A 126 9.15 6.33 9.30
CA ARG A 126 9.99 5.15 9.08
C ARG A 126 10.70 4.73 10.36
N LEU A 127 11.37 5.68 11.02
CA LEU A 127 12.05 5.41 12.30
C LEU A 127 11.07 4.96 13.39
N LEU A 128 9.86 5.52 13.41
CA LEU A 128 8.82 5.09 14.34
C LEU A 128 8.39 3.64 14.07
N ALA A 129 8.18 3.27 12.81
CA ALA A 129 7.84 1.91 12.41
C ALA A 129 8.94 0.91 12.80
N GLU A 130 10.21 1.20 12.47
CA GLU A 130 11.37 0.39 12.85
C GLU A 130 11.44 0.15 14.37
N LYS A 131 11.30 1.22 15.16
CA LYS A 131 11.35 1.14 16.63
C LYS A 131 10.15 0.42 17.21
N GLN A 132 8.97 0.61 16.65
CA GLN A 132 7.75 -0.09 17.05
C GLN A 132 7.91 -1.61 16.86
N ILE A 133 8.36 -2.03 15.67
CA ILE A 133 8.59 -3.45 15.35
C ILE A 133 9.65 -4.06 16.27
N ALA A 134 10.70 -3.30 16.62
CA ALA A 134 11.76 -3.79 17.50
C ALA A 134 11.35 -3.93 18.98
N GLN A 135 10.27 -3.28 19.43
CA GLN A 135 9.88 -3.27 20.85
C GLN A 135 9.17 -4.54 21.31
N LYS A 136 8.43 -5.22 20.43
CA LYS A 136 7.75 -6.46 20.76
C LYS A 136 7.74 -7.41 19.55
N LYS A 137 7.39 -8.66 19.80
CA LYS A 137 7.25 -9.65 18.73
C LYS A 137 5.89 -9.43 18.04
N TYR A 138 5.92 -8.86 16.85
CA TYR A 138 4.78 -8.72 15.95
C TYR A 138 4.72 -9.89 14.97
N THR A 139 3.52 -10.26 14.52
CA THR A 139 3.37 -11.18 13.39
C THR A 139 3.82 -10.48 12.11
N PRO A 140 4.12 -11.21 11.04
CA PRO A 140 4.45 -10.60 9.76
C PRO A 140 3.36 -9.65 9.24
N GLU A 141 2.09 -10.02 9.38
CA GLU A 141 0.94 -9.21 8.97
C GLU A 141 0.88 -7.90 9.76
N GLU A 142 1.08 -7.96 11.09
CA GLU A 142 1.16 -6.75 11.91
C GLU A 142 2.35 -5.86 11.51
N GLN A 143 3.49 -6.44 11.11
CA GLN A 143 4.65 -5.67 10.63
C GLN A 143 4.37 -5.00 9.29
N ILE A 144 3.71 -5.70 8.37
CA ILE A 144 3.29 -5.14 7.08
C ILE A 144 2.37 -3.95 7.29
N GLU A 145 1.36 -4.07 8.15
CA GLU A 145 0.44 -2.97 8.46
C GLU A 145 1.16 -1.76 9.08
N ILE A 146 2.15 -1.97 9.94
CA ILE A 146 2.95 -0.88 10.50
C ILE A 146 3.72 -0.14 9.39
N TRP A 147 4.29 -0.86 8.41
CA TRP A 147 5.00 -0.26 7.30
C TRP A 147 4.07 0.44 6.30
N LYS A 148 2.89 -0.15 6.01
CA LYS A 148 1.85 0.49 5.19
C LYS A 148 1.37 1.80 5.81
N GLU A 149 1.14 1.82 7.13
CA GLU A 149 0.76 3.04 7.84
C GLU A 149 1.85 4.12 7.73
N ALA A 150 3.12 3.75 7.85
CA ALA A 150 4.23 4.69 7.67
C ALA A 150 4.30 5.22 6.22
N ALA A 151 4.07 4.38 5.23
CA ALA A 151 3.98 4.79 3.82
C ALA A 151 2.83 5.80 3.61
N ASN A 152 1.64 5.50 4.09
CA ASN A 152 0.48 6.39 4.01
C ASN A 152 0.76 7.77 4.62
N GLN A 153 1.51 7.85 5.73
CA GLN A 153 1.86 9.14 6.33
C GLN A 153 2.80 9.95 5.42
N TYR A 154 3.71 9.29 4.70
CA TYR A 154 4.56 9.96 3.72
C TYR A 154 3.79 10.38 2.45
N SER A 155 2.82 9.61 2.01
CA SER A 155 1.91 9.98 0.93
C SER A 155 1.16 11.29 1.22
N TYR A 156 0.64 11.46 2.44
CA TYR A 156 -0.02 12.71 2.86
C TYR A 156 0.85 13.97 2.81
N ILE A 157 2.16 13.83 2.78
CA ILE A 157 3.12 14.95 2.70
C ILE A 157 3.87 15.00 1.38
N GLU A 158 3.47 14.15 0.43
CA GLU A 158 4.06 14.05 -0.90
C GLU A 158 5.58 13.73 -0.87
N ASP A 159 6.02 12.94 0.14
CA ASP A 159 7.40 12.44 0.24
C ASP A 159 7.49 11.04 -0.38
N GLY A 160 7.38 10.98 -1.72
CA GLY A 160 7.32 9.72 -2.46
C GLY A 160 8.57 8.84 -2.31
N GLU A 161 9.74 9.41 -2.01
CA GLU A 161 10.95 8.60 -1.78
C GLU A 161 10.85 7.77 -0.49
N LYS A 162 10.37 8.37 0.61
CA LYS A 162 10.21 7.67 1.88
C LYS A 162 8.99 6.76 1.90
N GLU A 163 7.93 7.12 1.19
CA GLU A 163 6.79 6.27 0.95
C GLU A 163 7.23 4.98 0.26
N GLU A 164 7.98 5.08 -0.84
CA GLU A 164 8.55 3.95 -1.57
C GLU A 164 9.44 3.06 -0.67
N GLU A 165 10.30 3.66 0.16
CA GLU A 165 11.13 2.91 1.10
C GLU A 165 10.28 2.09 2.10
N CYS A 166 9.19 2.64 2.61
CA CYS A 166 8.30 1.95 3.53
C CYS A 166 7.53 0.82 2.84
N LEU A 167 7.01 1.04 1.63
CA LEU A 167 6.34 0.00 0.84
C LEU A 167 7.30 -1.17 0.52
N LYS A 168 8.54 -0.87 0.17
CA LYS A 168 9.57 -1.90 -0.08
C LYS A 168 9.84 -2.78 1.14
N GLU A 169 9.86 -2.22 2.35
CA GLU A 169 10.01 -3.03 3.56
C GLU A 169 8.76 -3.91 3.83
N ALA A 170 7.54 -3.40 3.58
CA ALA A 170 6.32 -4.19 3.68
C ALA A 170 6.31 -5.37 2.69
N ILE A 171 6.60 -5.11 1.42
CA ILE A 171 6.68 -6.12 0.34
C ILE A 171 7.73 -7.18 0.66
N LYS A 172 8.90 -6.77 1.10
CA LYS A 172 10.01 -7.67 1.48
C LYS A 172 9.62 -8.62 2.63
N ILE A 173 8.84 -8.14 3.60
CA ILE A 173 8.32 -8.99 4.68
C ILE A 173 7.33 -10.00 4.10
N ALA A 174 6.41 -9.56 3.24
CA ALA A 174 5.43 -10.39 2.58
C ALA A 174 6.12 -11.52 1.78
N GLU A 175 7.06 -11.17 0.92
CA GLU A 175 7.80 -12.13 0.08
C GLU A 175 8.64 -13.13 0.88
N LYS A 176 9.16 -12.72 2.02
CA LYS A 176 9.94 -13.60 2.90
C LYS A 176 9.08 -14.59 3.68
N THR A 177 7.85 -14.20 3.99
CA THR A 177 7.01 -14.90 4.96
C THR A 177 5.94 -15.75 4.31
N TRP A 178 5.38 -15.29 3.22
CA TRP A 178 4.30 -15.95 2.51
C TRP A 178 4.88 -16.82 1.39
N GLU A 179 5.03 -18.10 1.69
CA GLU A 179 5.36 -19.10 0.66
C GLU A 179 4.22 -19.13 -0.37
N LYS A 180 4.57 -19.07 -1.66
CA LYS A 180 3.58 -19.03 -2.76
C LYS A 180 2.54 -17.92 -2.55
N ILE A 181 3.01 -16.69 -2.47
CA ILE A 181 2.16 -15.51 -2.26
C ILE A 181 1.01 -15.43 -3.29
N GLU A 182 1.23 -15.91 -4.49
CA GLU A 182 0.26 -15.99 -5.58
C GLU A 182 -0.92 -16.93 -5.28
N ALA A 183 -0.73 -17.90 -4.38
CA ALA A 183 -1.77 -18.84 -3.94
C ALA A 183 -2.40 -18.47 -2.58
N SER A 184 -1.90 -17.43 -1.92
CA SER A 184 -2.29 -17.07 -0.57
C SER A 184 -3.56 -16.21 -0.53
N GLU A 185 -4.23 -16.20 0.64
CA GLU A 185 -5.34 -15.29 0.93
C GLU A 185 -4.89 -13.81 1.01
N PHE A 186 -3.58 -13.57 1.10
CA PHE A 186 -2.97 -12.24 1.17
C PHE A 186 -2.61 -11.65 -0.20
N TRP A 187 -2.99 -12.33 -1.30
CA TRP A 187 -2.69 -11.87 -2.65
C TRP A 187 -3.15 -10.43 -2.90
N THR A 188 -4.38 -10.09 -2.51
CA THR A 188 -4.95 -8.75 -2.73
C THR A 188 -4.13 -7.66 -2.03
N ASP A 189 -3.68 -7.90 -0.79
CA ASP A 189 -2.82 -6.95 -0.08
C ASP A 189 -1.46 -6.81 -0.74
N TYR A 190 -0.88 -7.91 -1.20
CA TYR A 190 0.41 -7.91 -1.90
C TYR A 190 0.32 -7.18 -3.23
N SER A 191 -0.66 -7.49 -4.07
CA SER A 191 -0.83 -6.85 -5.38
C SER A 191 -1.07 -5.35 -5.22
N SER A 192 -1.90 -4.93 -4.25
CA SER A 192 -2.11 -3.52 -3.94
C SER A 192 -0.81 -2.79 -3.57
N MET A 193 0.02 -3.35 -2.69
CA MET A 193 1.32 -2.75 -2.35
C MET A 193 2.25 -2.64 -3.56
N GLN A 194 2.24 -3.63 -4.45
CA GLN A 194 3.02 -3.59 -5.70
C GLN A 194 2.50 -2.53 -6.67
N HIS A 195 1.17 -2.37 -6.78
CA HIS A 195 0.56 -1.31 -7.57
C HIS A 195 0.98 0.09 -7.09
N ASP A 196 0.92 0.32 -5.78
CA ASP A 196 1.33 1.58 -5.18
C ASP A 196 2.82 1.85 -5.43
N LEU A 197 3.67 0.83 -5.25
CA LEU A 197 5.11 0.93 -5.49
C LEU A 197 5.42 1.31 -6.94
N VAL A 198 4.81 0.63 -7.91
CA VAL A 198 5.02 0.92 -9.34
C VAL A 198 4.57 2.34 -9.68
N THR A 199 3.42 2.77 -9.16
CA THR A 199 2.93 4.14 -9.37
C THR A 199 3.94 5.17 -8.87
N LEU A 200 4.46 4.99 -7.65
CA LEU A 200 5.47 5.89 -7.08
C LEU A 200 6.77 5.89 -7.88
N GLU A 201 7.22 4.73 -8.37
CA GLU A 201 8.42 4.63 -9.19
C GLU A 201 8.27 5.40 -10.51
N ILE A 202 7.09 5.34 -11.14
CA ILE A 202 6.76 6.12 -12.33
C ILE A 202 6.76 7.61 -12.01
N ASP A 203 6.06 8.03 -10.96
CA ASP A 203 5.94 9.42 -10.54
C ASP A 203 7.31 10.03 -10.17
N ASN A 204 8.20 9.22 -9.60
CA ASN A 204 9.57 9.58 -9.26
C ASN A 204 10.54 9.49 -10.47
N GLY A 205 10.05 9.13 -11.66
CA GLY A 205 10.87 9.00 -12.88
C GLY A 205 11.79 7.79 -12.92
N LYS A 206 11.58 6.78 -12.07
CA LYS A 206 12.38 5.53 -11.98
C LYS A 206 11.83 4.46 -12.96
N LEU A 207 11.70 4.84 -14.24
CA LEU A 207 11.00 4.04 -15.24
C LEU A 207 11.56 2.63 -15.43
N GLU A 208 12.89 2.46 -15.40
CA GLU A 208 13.52 1.13 -15.53
C GLU A 208 13.14 0.20 -14.36
N THR A 209 13.12 0.73 -13.13
CA THR A 209 12.71 -0.04 -11.95
C THR A 209 11.22 -0.37 -11.98
N ALA A 210 10.39 0.59 -12.38
CA ALA A 210 8.96 0.39 -12.57
C ALA A 210 8.67 -0.70 -13.59
N GLU A 211 9.38 -0.72 -14.72
CA GLU A 211 9.25 -1.76 -15.75
C GLU A 211 9.61 -3.16 -15.21
N GLN A 212 10.68 -3.27 -14.43
CA GLN A 212 11.08 -4.53 -13.81
C GLN A 212 10.04 -5.03 -12.80
N ASN A 213 9.49 -4.14 -11.98
CA ASN A 213 8.45 -4.47 -11.02
C ASN A 213 7.12 -4.81 -11.69
N LEU A 214 6.77 -4.15 -12.80
CA LEU A 214 5.61 -4.50 -13.61
C LEU A 214 5.73 -5.92 -14.21
N ALA A 215 6.90 -6.26 -14.74
CA ALA A 215 7.14 -7.59 -15.28
C ALA A 215 7.00 -8.67 -14.19
N LEU A 216 7.58 -8.43 -13.00
CA LEU A 216 7.45 -9.33 -11.86
C LEU A 216 6.00 -9.45 -11.38
N LEU A 217 5.28 -8.35 -11.31
CA LEU A 217 3.87 -8.33 -10.90
C LEU A 217 3.02 -9.10 -11.91
N TYR A 218 3.27 -8.93 -13.21
CA TYR A 218 2.57 -9.68 -14.24
C TYR A 218 2.78 -11.20 -14.10
N ASP A 219 4.03 -11.64 -13.92
CA ASP A 219 4.34 -13.06 -13.76
C ASP A 219 3.64 -13.65 -12.52
N LYS A 220 3.62 -12.93 -11.40
CA LYS A 220 2.93 -13.35 -10.17
C LYS A 220 1.40 -13.34 -10.33
N THR A 221 0.84 -12.33 -11.01
CA THR A 221 -0.60 -12.27 -11.32
C THR A 221 -1.01 -13.44 -12.20
N ALA A 222 -0.20 -13.76 -13.22
CA ALA A 222 -0.43 -14.91 -14.08
C ALA A 222 -0.40 -16.22 -13.28
N ALA A 223 0.57 -16.41 -12.40
CA ALA A 223 0.65 -17.57 -11.52
C ALA A 223 -0.56 -17.66 -10.57
N HIS A 224 -1.01 -16.53 -9.99
CA HIS A 224 -2.19 -16.47 -9.14
C HIS A 224 -3.47 -16.91 -9.88
N ILE A 225 -3.66 -16.44 -11.10
CA ILE A 225 -4.80 -16.83 -11.96
C ILE A 225 -4.79 -18.32 -12.25
N LEU A 226 -3.61 -18.90 -12.50
CA LEU A 226 -3.45 -20.34 -12.75
C LEU A 226 -3.76 -21.18 -11.50
N GLU A 227 -3.26 -20.80 -10.33
CA GLU A 227 -3.46 -21.53 -9.06
C GLU A 227 -4.93 -21.54 -8.62
N LYS A 228 -5.65 -20.44 -8.78
CA LYS A 228 -7.07 -20.33 -8.36
C LYS A 228 -8.07 -21.05 -9.26
N ASN A 229 -7.60 -21.84 -10.23
CA ASN A 229 -8.52 -22.60 -11.11
C ASN A 229 -9.72 -21.74 -11.55
N VAL A 230 -9.57 -20.98 -12.56
CA VAL A 230 -10.39 -19.92 -13.16
C VAL A 230 -11.94 -20.13 -13.19
N LYS A 231 -12.50 -20.94 -12.30
CA LYS A 231 -13.95 -21.20 -12.19
C LYS A 231 -14.70 -20.20 -11.31
N GLU A 232 -13.98 -19.49 -10.47
CA GLU A 232 -14.52 -18.46 -9.59
C GLU A 232 -14.23 -17.07 -10.18
N ASP A 233 -14.84 -16.04 -9.73
CA ASP A 233 -14.93 -14.70 -10.28
C ASP A 233 -13.62 -14.18 -10.96
N THR A 234 -13.65 -14.02 -12.30
CA THR A 234 -12.50 -13.56 -13.11
C THR A 234 -12.40 -12.06 -13.23
N THR A 235 -13.35 -11.34 -12.70
CA THR A 235 -13.41 -9.88 -12.77
C THR A 235 -12.20 -9.28 -12.07
N ASP A 236 -11.88 -9.77 -10.86
CA ASP A 236 -10.72 -9.28 -10.10
C ASP A 236 -9.39 -9.51 -10.85
N HIS A 237 -9.26 -10.67 -11.50
CA HIS A 237 -8.04 -10.99 -12.27
C HIS A 237 -7.89 -10.13 -13.52
N TYR A 238 -9.00 -9.78 -14.17
CA TYR A 238 -8.98 -8.83 -15.26
C TYR A 238 -8.45 -7.47 -14.81
N TRP A 239 -8.94 -6.96 -13.70
CA TRP A 239 -8.52 -5.65 -13.17
C TRP A 239 -7.03 -5.60 -12.82
N ASP A 240 -6.48 -6.68 -12.25
CA ASP A 240 -5.05 -6.77 -11.97
C ASP A 240 -4.21 -6.66 -13.26
N ILE A 241 -4.63 -7.37 -14.33
CA ILE A 241 -3.91 -7.36 -15.60
C ILE A 241 -4.12 -6.03 -16.36
N ASP A 242 -5.34 -5.50 -16.34
CA ASP A 242 -5.68 -4.20 -16.94
C ASP A 242 -4.84 -3.08 -16.32
N TYR A 243 -4.71 -3.07 -15.00
CA TYR A 243 -3.85 -2.13 -14.30
C TYR A 243 -2.39 -2.22 -14.79
N ILE A 244 -1.84 -3.42 -14.90
CA ILE A 244 -0.46 -3.62 -15.37
C ILE A 244 -0.30 -3.08 -16.81
N ALA A 245 -1.26 -3.37 -17.68
CA ALA A 245 -1.26 -2.88 -19.06
C ALA A 245 -1.28 -1.34 -19.10
N PHE A 246 -2.14 -0.73 -18.31
CA PHE A 246 -2.24 0.73 -18.18
C PHE A 246 -0.92 1.35 -17.69
N LYS A 247 -0.25 0.74 -16.72
CA LYS A 247 1.04 1.23 -16.21
C LYS A 247 2.18 1.08 -17.24
N TYR A 248 2.14 0.07 -18.09
CA TYR A 248 3.06 -0.01 -19.23
C TYR A 248 2.80 1.10 -20.27
N GLU A 249 1.56 1.54 -20.43
CA GLU A 249 1.22 2.71 -21.26
C GLU A 249 1.83 4.00 -20.66
N ASP A 250 1.73 4.18 -19.34
CA ASP A 250 2.32 5.32 -18.63
C ASP A 250 3.83 5.43 -18.85
N ILE A 251 4.55 4.33 -18.94
CA ILE A 251 6.00 4.32 -19.24
C ILE A 251 6.32 4.26 -20.74
N ALA A 252 5.32 4.44 -21.60
CA ALA A 252 5.43 4.44 -23.05
C ALA A 252 5.98 3.13 -23.66
N ASN A 253 5.87 1.99 -22.97
CA ASN A 253 6.21 0.68 -23.50
C ASN A 253 5.01 0.04 -24.21
N ILE A 254 4.71 0.56 -25.39
CA ILE A 254 3.52 0.17 -26.16
C ILE A 254 3.49 -1.32 -26.51
N ASN A 255 4.63 -1.97 -26.72
CA ASN A 255 4.67 -3.39 -27.04
C ASN A 255 4.15 -4.23 -25.87
N GLU A 256 4.63 -3.95 -24.66
CA GLU A 256 4.16 -4.62 -23.45
C GLU A 256 2.70 -4.26 -23.15
N THR A 257 2.32 -3.00 -23.30
CA THR A 257 0.92 -2.55 -23.18
C THR A 257 -0.01 -3.42 -24.03
N ILE A 258 0.30 -3.56 -25.33
CA ILE A 258 -0.52 -4.36 -26.26
C ILE A 258 -0.51 -5.82 -25.86
N ARG A 259 0.66 -6.36 -25.53
CA ARG A 259 0.81 -7.77 -25.12
C ARG A 259 -0.11 -8.09 -23.94
N ILE A 260 -0.10 -7.26 -22.92
CA ILE A 260 -0.84 -7.50 -21.67
C ILE A 260 -2.33 -7.24 -21.85
N TYR A 261 -2.73 -6.21 -22.61
CA TYR A 261 -4.15 -6.04 -22.97
C TYR A 261 -4.71 -7.23 -23.77
N LEU A 262 -3.91 -7.82 -24.66
CA LEU A 262 -4.33 -9.03 -25.37
C LEU A 262 -4.51 -10.21 -24.40
N ALA A 263 -3.65 -10.36 -23.40
CA ALA A 263 -3.79 -11.37 -22.36
C ALA A 263 -5.04 -11.13 -21.49
N ALA A 264 -5.28 -9.89 -21.07
CA ALA A 264 -6.48 -9.48 -20.32
C ALA A 264 -7.76 -9.80 -21.10
N LEU A 265 -7.81 -9.40 -22.35
CA LEU A 265 -8.95 -9.70 -23.22
C LEU A 265 -9.19 -11.19 -23.38
N TYR A 266 -8.12 -11.96 -23.51
CA TYR A 266 -8.25 -13.40 -23.63
C TYR A 266 -8.95 -14.01 -22.42
N ILE A 267 -8.60 -13.58 -21.22
CA ILE A 267 -9.24 -13.99 -19.96
C ILE A 267 -10.74 -13.64 -19.98
N LEU A 268 -11.09 -12.44 -20.42
CA LEU A 268 -12.49 -12.02 -20.53
C LEU A 268 -13.30 -12.81 -21.55
N LEU A 269 -12.69 -13.16 -22.69
CA LEU A 269 -13.38 -13.87 -23.77
C LEU A 269 -13.54 -15.36 -23.50
N GLU A 270 -12.70 -15.97 -22.67
CA GLU A 270 -12.74 -17.41 -22.40
C GLU A 270 -13.92 -17.82 -21.51
N LYS A 271 -14.55 -16.90 -20.78
CA LYS A 271 -15.66 -17.20 -19.85
C LYS A 271 -17.04 -16.93 -20.42
N LYS A 272 -17.93 -17.90 -20.21
CA LYS A 272 -19.36 -17.80 -20.51
C LYS A 272 -20.10 -17.03 -19.40
N THR A 273 -20.50 -15.84 -19.75
CA THR A 273 -21.55 -14.93 -19.30
C THR A 273 -22.23 -15.09 -17.93
N ASP A 274 -21.92 -14.14 -17.06
CA ASP A 274 -22.87 -13.54 -16.10
C ASP A 274 -23.07 -12.04 -16.43
N SER A 275 -24.22 -11.45 -16.14
CA SER A 275 -24.59 -10.09 -16.59
C SER A 275 -23.66 -8.98 -16.05
N LYS A 276 -23.04 -9.19 -14.91
CA LYS A 276 -22.06 -8.27 -14.32
C LYS A 276 -20.75 -8.23 -15.11
N ILE A 277 -20.33 -9.38 -15.62
CA ILE A 277 -19.16 -9.56 -16.49
C ILE A 277 -19.34 -8.87 -17.85
N LEU A 278 -20.57 -8.63 -18.29
CA LEU A 278 -20.85 -7.97 -19.58
C LEU A 278 -20.40 -6.50 -19.60
N THR A 279 -20.60 -5.76 -18.51
CA THR A 279 -20.20 -4.34 -18.42
C THR A 279 -18.67 -4.23 -18.40
N ASP A 280 -18.01 -5.03 -17.57
CA ASP A 280 -16.54 -5.04 -17.47
C ASP A 280 -15.89 -5.51 -18.79
N ARG A 281 -16.53 -6.44 -19.51
CA ARG A 281 -16.12 -6.82 -20.87
C ARG A 281 -16.25 -5.69 -21.87
N GLN A 282 -17.32 -4.91 -21.82
CA GLN A 282 -17.52 -3.77 -22.72
C GLN A 282 -16.43 -2.73 -22.54
N ASP A 283 -16.06 -2.43 -21.30
CA ASP A 283 -14.98 -1.49 -20.99
C ASP A 283 -13.63 -2.02 -21.47
N GLY A 284 -13.28 -3.26 -21.17
CA GLY A 284 -12.03 -3.89 -21.61
C GLY A 284 -11.92 -4.01 -23.13
N ILE A 285 -13.01 -4.36 -23.81
CA ILE A 285 -13.06 -4.38 -25.26
C ILE A 285 -12.93 -2.99 -25.88
N GLY A 286 -13.53 -1.98 -25.24
CA GLY A 286 -13.40 -0.58 -25.61
C GLY A 286 -11.93 -0.13 -25.55
N GLN A 287 -11.24 -0.40 -24.48
CA GLN A 287 -9.82 -0.09 -24.33
C GLN A 287 -8.95 -0.84 -25.35
N LEU A 288 -9.22 -2.14 -25.57
CA LEU A 288 -8.50 -2.87 -26.60
C LEU A 288 -8.70 -2.28 -27.99
N CYS A 289 -9.90 -1.82 -28.35
CA CYS A 289 -10.12 -1.13 -29.61
C CYS A 289 -9.25 0.12 -29.76
N VAL A 290 -9.03 0.86 -28.65
CA VAL A 290 -8.11 2.01 -28.63
C VAL A 290 -6.67 1.54 -28.87
N VAL A 291 -6.21 0.52 -28.16
CA VAL A 291 -4.86 -0.03 -28.31
C VAL A 291 -4.62 -0.56 -29.73
N LEU A 292 -5.58 -1.28 -30.30
CA LEU A 292 -5.50 -1.74 -31.70
C LEU A 292 -5.47 -0.57 -32.69
N GLN A 293 -6.14 0.55 -32.40
CA GLN A 293 -6.06 1.76 -33.21
C GLN A 293 -4.66 2.38 -33.15
N GLN A 294 -4.07 2.51 -31.96
CA GLN A 294 -2.69 2.99 -31.79
C GLN A 294 -1.66 2.11 -32.53
N LEU A 295 -1.90 0.78 -32.50
CA LEU A 295 -1.06 -0.17 -33.22
C LEU A 295 -1.17 0.04 -34.74
N LEU A 296 -2.38 0.25 -35.29
CA LEU A 296 -2.59 0.56 -36.70
C LEU A 296 -1.81 1.76 -37.19
N GLU A 297 -1.69 2.77 -36.36
CA GLU A 297 -0.96 4.01 -36.70
C GLU A 297 0.55 3.82 -36.84
N LYS A 298 1.08 2.74 -36.24
CA LYS A 298 2.49 2.40 -36.22
C LYS A 298 2.88 1.19 -37.10
N GLU A 299 1.89 0.43 -37.56
CA GLU A 299 2.13 -0.80 -38.32
C GLU A 299 2.17 -0.53 -39.83
N TYR A 300 3.19 -1.06 -40.50
CA TYR A 300 3.40 -0.92 -41.96
C TYR A 300 3.27 -2.25 -42.69
N ASP A 301 3.15 -3.39 -42.00
CA ASP A 301 2.94 -4.70 -42.63
C ASP A 301 1.47 -4.87 -42.99
N SER A 302 1.17 -5.04 -44.26
CA SER A 302 -0.21 -5.13 -44.80
C SER A 302 -1.01 -6.28 -44.21
N ASP A 303 -0.38 -7.42 -43.93
CA ASP A 303 -1.06 -8.62 -43.40
C ASP A 303 -1.45 -8.43 -41.94
N VAL A 304 -0.58 -7.82 -41.19
CA VAL A 304 -0.85 -7.48 -39.76
C VAL A 304 -1.89 -6.37 -39.68
N THR A 305 -1.75 -5.33 -40.50
CA THR A 305 -2.73 -4.22 -40.61
C THR A 305 -4.14 -4.76 -40.89
N ASN A 306 -4.29 -5.68 -41.86
CA ASN A 306 -5.58 -6.28 -42.17
C ASN A 306 -6.12 -7.11 -40.96
N SER A 307 -5.27 -7.84 -40.28
CA SER A 307 -5.67 -8.62 -39.10
C SER A 307 -6.14 -7.72 -37.96
N ILE A 308 -5.48 -6.58 -37.74
CA ILE A 308 -5.88 -5.57 -36.72
C ILE A 308 -7.22 -4.94 -37.07
N ILE A 309 -7.42 -4.54 -38.35
CA ILE A 309 -8.68 -3.95 -38.83
C ILE A 309 -9.83 -4.94 -38.64
N GLU A 310 -9.63 -6.19 -39.00
CA GLU A 310 -10.64 -7.24 -38.88
C GLU A 310 -10.97 -7.54 -37.42
N ALA A 311 -9.95 -7.67 -36.55
CA ALA A 311 -10.15 -7.87 -35.11
C ALA A 311 -10.94 -6.72 -34.50
N LYS A 312 -10.55 -5.47 -34.77
CA LYS A 312 -11.23 -4.27 -34.28
C LYS A 312 -12.70 -4.23 -34.74
N ARG A 313 -12.99 -4.53 -36.00
CA ARG A 313 -14.37 -4.60 -36.49
C ARG A 313 -15.21 -5.61 -35.71
N HIS A 314 -14.73 -6.83 -35.51
CA HIS A 314 -15.44 -7.85 -34.75
C HIS A 314 -15.64 -7.49 -33.28
N LEU A 315 -14.68 -6.80 -32.63
CA LEU A 315 -14.82 -6.29 -31.27
C LEU A 315 -15.86 -5.17 -31.19
N GLN A 316 -15.93 -4.30 -32.20
CA GLN A 316 -16.98 -3.27 -32.27
C GLN A 316 -18.37 -3.90 -32.49
N GLU A 317 -18.50 -4.93 -33.34
CA GLU A 317 -19.73 -5.70 -33.51
C GLU A 317 -20.20 -6.31 -32.19
N PHE A 318 -19.28 -6.78 -31.35
CA PHE A 318 -19.60 -7.26 -29.99
C PHE A 318 -20.15 -6.14 -29.09
N LEU A 319 -19.54 -4.95 -29.11
CA LEU A 319 -19.99 -3.81 -28.32
C LEU A 319 -21.40 -3.33 -28.73
N GLU A 320 -21.76 -3.53 -29.98
CA GLU A 320 -23.07 -3.18 -30.56
C GLU A 320 -24.12 -4.29 -30.44
N ASP A 321 -23.82 -5.36 -29.68
CA ASP A 321 -24.69 -6.53 -29.46
C ASP A 321 -25.13 -7.22 -30.77
N THR A 322 -24.26 -7.17 -31.77
CA THR A 322 -24.46 -7.84 -33.07
C THR A 322 -23.77 -9.20 -33.11
N ALA A 323 -23.91 -9.94 -34.23
CA ALA A 323 -23.32 -11.28 -34.38
C ALA A 323 -21.81 -11.25 -34.16
N TYR A 324 -21.34 -11.93 -33.13
CA TYR A 324 -19.95 -11.93 -32.68
C TYR A 324 -19.31 -13.31 -32.89
N ASP A 325 -18.24 -13.36 -33.67
CA ASP A 325 -17.44 -14.55 -33.87
C ASP A 325 -16.21 -14.58 -32.97
N GLN A 326 -16.38 -15.11 -31.76
CA GLN A 326 -15.35 -15.20 -30.74
C GLN A 326 -14.10 -15.98 -31.23
N GLU A 327 -14.29 -17.10 -31.94
CA GLU A 327 -13.18 -17.92 -32.44
C GLU A 327 -12.35 -17.13 -33.45
N ARG A 328 -13.02 -16.37 -34.30
CA ARG A 328 -12.35 -15.54 -35.30
C ARG A 328 -11.51 -14.46 -34.69
N VAL A 329 -12.06 -13.76 -33.69
CA VAL A 329 -11.32 -12.72 -32.96
C VAL A 329 -10.08 -13.29 -32.26
N LEU A 330 -10.22 -14.42 -31.58
CA LEU A 330 -9.09 -15.08 -30.91
C LEU A 330 -7.99 -15.47 -31.89
N LEU A 331 -8.34 -15.99 -33.07
CA LEU A 331 -7.38 -16.33 -34.13
C LEU A 331 -6.65 -15.08 -34.65
N LEU A 332 -7.36 -13.97 -34.82
CA LEU A 332 -6.77 -12.71 -35.29
C LEU A 332 -5.82 -12.12 -34.24
N LEU A 333 -6.22 -12.12 -32.99
CA LEU A 333 -5.39 -11.65 -31.87
C LEU A 333 -4.13 -12.52 -31.70
N GLN A 334 -4.28 -13.86 -31.87
CA GLN A 334 -3.14 -14.77 -31.87
C GLN A 334 -2.15 -14.44 -33.00
N LYS A 335 -2.65 -14.22 -34.22
CA LYS A 335 -1.80 -13.84 -35.37
C LYS A 335 -1.05 -12.53 -35.12
N ILE A 336 -1.72 -11.53 -34.50
CA ILE A 336 -1.09 -10.28 -34.15
C ILE A 336 0.00 -10.52 -33.07
N ALA A 337 -0.30 -11.31 -32.05
CA ALA A 337 0.63 -11.65 -30.99
C ALA A 337 1.88 -12.40 -31.50
N GLU A 338 1.71 -13.36 -32.40
CA GLU A 338 2.82 -14.11 -33.03
C GLU A 338 3.77 -13.18 -33.81
N LYS A 339 3.24 -12.18 -34.50
CA LYS A 339 4.06 -11.20 -35.22
C LYS A 339 4.96 -10.39 -34.29
N TYR A 340 4.47 -10.04 -33.10
CA TYR A 340 5.23 -9.28 -32.09
C TYR A 340 5.98 -10.16 -31.09
N GLN A 341 6.05 -11.48 -31.35
CA GLN A 341 6.74 -12.47 -30.48
C GLN A 341 6.20 -12.50 -29.05
N TYR A 342 4.89 -12.27 -28.86
CA TYR A 342 4.25 -12.31 -27.54
C TYR A 342 4.13 -13.75 -27.05
N LYS A 343 4.98 -14.14 -26.11
CA LYS A 343 5.05 -15.50 -25.56
C LYS A 343 3.85 -15.89 -24.68
N ASP A 344 3.10 -14.92 -24.15
CA ASP A 344 2.06 -15.16 -23.16
C ASP A 344 0.78 -15.79 -23.69
N PHE A 345 0.67 -15.93 -24.99
CA PHE A 345 -0.36 -16.78 -25.58
C PHE A 345 -0.12 -18.28 -25.32
N GLU A 346 1.08 -18.68 -24.86
CA GLU A 346 1.32 -20.04 -24.33
C GLU A 346 0.59 -20.30 -23.01
N PHE A 347 0.26 -19.28 -22.27
CA PHE A 347 -0.60 -19.30 -21.08
C PHE A 347 -1.95 -20.01 -21.28
N LYS A 348 -2.43 -20.08 -22.51
CA LYS A 348 -3.68 -20.71 -22.92
C LYS A 348 -3.71 -22.23 -22.81
N HIS A 349 -2.63 -22.88 -23.14
CA HIS A 349 -2.61 -24.35 -23.23
C HIS A 349 -2.63 -24.99 -21.84
N ASP A 350 -2.02 -24.35 -20.83
CA ASP A 350 -1.97 -24.89 -19.48
C ASP A 350 -3.30 -24.74 -18.72
N ILE A 351 -4.06 -23.67 -18.98
CA ILE A 351 -5.40 -23.50 -18.40
C ILE A 351 -6.41 -24.51 -18.97
N ARG A 352 -6.26 -24.90 -20.25
CA ARG A 352 -7.16 -25.88 -20.91
C ARG A 352 -6.85 -27.32 -20.57
N GLN A 353 -5.64 -27.65 -20.10
CA GLN A 353 -5.21 -29.02 -19.82
C GLN A 353 -5.37 -29.44 -18.35
N LYS A 354 -5.76 -28.56 -17.48
CA LYS A 354 -6.11 -28.85 -16.07
C LYS A 354 -7.61 -28.64 -15.85
#